data_ea2653f948f1e7fce29733901bd3dc96
#
_entry.id   ea2653f948f1e7fce29733901bd3dc96
#
_cell.length_a   1.000
_cell.length_b   1.000
_cell.length_c   1.000
_cell.angle_alpha   90.00
_cell.angle_beta   90.00
_cell.angle_gamma   90.00
#
_symmetry.space_group_name_H-M   'P 1'
#
loop_
_entity.id
_entity.type
_entity.pdbx_description
1 polymer ?
#
loop_
_entity_poly.entity_id
_entity_poly.type
_entity_poly.pdbx_seq_one_letter_code
_entity_poly.pdbx_strand_id
1 'polypeptide(L)'
;MLININSIMARDNFEYMQKQGLKDLYRQIGFYYRDILKQEMPADTLLAIRQLPSLSEVFAHMLKEMKKEASSTLIIDLRNNSGGWTPIVLPTLYQLFGDHFLQTDMDIEFYRIISPLYMQKLQTNLQDFNQAYGTDYAYGDYTFSTDEADTTNIEQRRTDFIKNCISSVPEELRKQQGKALYTPEHIYVITNERTFSAAFHYTFYLWKMGATLVGIPSGQAPNTYMEQTLFRLPYTGMQGSISNSIQICFPGKDRCAHTLYPDLMPTYQDYQRYNFDVQTEILYLLDKIKSAPHSHTNPAEKNQK
;
A
#
# COMPACT_ATOMS: atom_id res chain seq x y z
N MET A 1 18.85 7.96 -1.60
CA MET A 1 18.54 6.97 -0.54
C MET A 1 17.76 5.81 -1.15
N LEU A 2 17.98 4.57 -0.69
CA LEU A 2 17.21 3.39 -1.13
C LEU A 2 16.63 2.69 0.08
N ILE A 3 15.35 2.34 0.03
CA ILE A 3 14.67 1.48 1.00
C ILE A 3 14.08 0.28 0.28
N ASN A 4 14.38 -0.93 0.77
CA ASN A 4 13.73 -2.15 0.32
C ASN A 4 12.66 -2.57 1.32
N ILE A 5 11.43 -2.77 0.85
CA ILE A 5 10.28 -3.16 1.67
C ILE A 5 9.78 -4.51 1.17
N ASN A 6 10.11 -5.57 1.87
CA ASN A 6 9.80 -6.95 1.45
C ASN A 6 8.36 -7.39 1.79
N SER A 7 7.69 -6.68 2.70
CA SER A 7 6.31 -6.95 3.10
C SER A 7 5.68 -5.69 3.65
N ILE A 8 4.39 -5.48 3.41
CA ILE A 8 3.60 -4.43 4.05
C ILE A 8 3.02 -4.97 5.37
N MET A 9 3.93 -5.49 6.20
CA MET A 9 3.68 -5.89 7.59
C MET A 9 4.87 -5.41 8.42
N ALA A 10 4.57 -4.80 9.58
CA ALA A 10 5.58 -4.19 10.44
C ALA A 10 5.05 -4.13 11.89
N ARG A 11 5.83 -3.63 12.83
CA ARG A 11 5.37 -3.41 14.20
C ARG A 11 4.06 -2.62 14.25
N ASP A 12 3.89 -1.62 13.38
CA ASP A 12 2.69 -0.76 13.33
C ASP A 12 1.38 -1.54 13.29
N ASN A 13 1.25 -2.53 12.40
CA ASN A 13 0.02 -3.31 12.31
C ASN A 13 -0.13 -4.31 13.47
N PHE A 14 0.96 -4.86 14.00
CA PHE A 14 0.86 -5.80 15.12
C PHE A 14 0.52 -5.10 16.44
N GLU A 15 1.05 -3.90 16.71
CA GLU A 15 0.63 -3.06 17.83
C GLU A 15 -0.86 -2.68 17.71
N TYR A 16 -1.32 -2.32 16.52
CA TYR A 16 -2.73 -2.06 16.26
C TYR A 16 -3.60 -3.28 16.52
N MET A 17 -3.24 -4.44 15.98
CA MET A 17 -3.97 -5.71 16.20
C MET A 17 -4.05 -6.07 17.67
N GLN A 18 -2.95 -5.90 18.40
CA GLN A 18 -2.90 -6.13 19.84
C GLN A 18 -3.84 -5.19 20.60
N LYS A 19 -3.79 -3.89 20.30
CA LYS A 19 -4.66 -2.86 20.90
C LYS A 19 -6.15 -3.15 20.66
N GLN A 20 -6.48 -3.69 19.49
CA GLN A 20 -7.86 -4.06 19.12
C GLN A 20 -8.27 -5.45 19.63
N GLY A 21 -7.37 -6.21 20.26
CA GLY A 21 -7.65 -7.56 20.74
C GLY A 21 -7.98 -8.56 19.64
N LEU A 22 -7.39 -8.42 18.45
CA LEU A 22 -7.69 -9.29 17.31
C LEU A 22 -7.18 -10.71 17.54
N LYS A 23 -8.05 -11.70 17.38
CA LYS A 23 -7.80 -13.11 17.71
C LYS A 23 -6.66 -13.75 16.91
N ASP A 24 -6.39 -13.26 15.69
CA ASP A 24 -5.39 -13.82 14.79
C ASP A 24 -3.97 -13.29 14.99
N LEU A 25 -3.75 -12.41 15.96
CA LEU A 25 -2.47 -11.74 16.19
C LEU A 25 -1.29 -12.71 16.28
N TYR A 26 -1.39 -13.71 17.17
CA TYR A 26 -0.30 -14.67 17.39
C TYR A 26 0.05 -15.45 16.10
N ARG A 27 -0.96 -15.89 15.36
CA ARG A 27 -0.78 -16.62 14.10
C ARG A 27 -0.10 -15.75 13.05
N GLN A 28 -0.50 -14.47 12.93
CA GLN A 28 0.07 -13.54 11.94
C GLN A 28 1.51 -13.16 12.29
N ILE A 29 1.84 -12.94 13.56
CA ILE A 29 3.23 -12.70 13.98
C ILE A 29 4.08 -13.93 13.71
N GLY A 30 3.60 -15.13 14.06
CA GLY A 30 4.30 -16.38 13.79
C GLY A 30 4.57 -16.60 12.30
N PHE A 31 3.58 -16.31 11.45
CA PHE A 31 3.79 -16.31 9.99
C PHE A 31 4.89 -15.32 9.58
N TYR A 32 4.83 -14.08 10.10
CA TYR A 32 5.80 -13.03 9.75
C TYR A 32 7.23 -13.42 10.13
N TYR A 33 7.43 -13.92 11.35
CA TYR A 33 8.74 -14.39 11.80
C TYR A 33 9.26 -15.55 10.95
N ARG A 34 8.42 -16.58 10.71
CA ARG A 34 8.82 -17.78 9.98
C ARG A 34 9.02 -17.52 8.49
N ASP A 35 8.06 -16.84 7.84
CA ASP A 35 7.99 -16.79 6.38
C ASP A 35 8.60 -15.51 5.79
N ILE A 36 8.65 -14.42 6.53
CA ILE A 36 9.24 -13.15 6.08
C ILE A 36 10.64 -12.97 6.65
N LEU A 37 10.78 -13.05 7.99
CA LEU A 37 12.08 -12.82 8.63
C LEU A 37 13.00 -14.04 8.60
N LYS A 38 12.44 -15.26 8.40
CA LYS A 38 13.19 -16.54 8.47
C LYS A 38 13.87 -16.72 9.83
N GLN A 39 13.18 -16.36 10.90
CA GLN A 39 13.65 -16.41 12.28
C GLN A 39 12.64 -17.11 13.17
N GLU A 40 13.07 -17.58 14.33
CA GLU A 40 12.19 -18.06 15.37
C GLU A 40 11.50 -16.90 16.08
N MET A 41 10.18 -17.05 16.31
CA MET A 41 9.41 -16.06 17.03
C MET A 41 9.71 -16.18 18.55
N PRO A 42 10.02 -15.07 19.26
CA PRO A 42 10.08 -15.06 20.71
C PRO A 42 8.82 -15.65 21.36
N ALA A 43 8.96 -16.40 22.45
CA ALA A 43 7.83 -16.99 23.15
C ALA A 43 6.88 -15.92 23.75
N ASP A 44 7.43 -14.79 24.17
CA ASP A 44 6.65 -13.63 24.60
C ASP A 44 6.21 -12.83 23.37
N THR A 45 4.88 -12.81 23.14
CA THR A 45 4.28 -12.09 22.00
C THR A 45 4.54 -10.58 22.04
N LEU A 46 4.57 -9.97 23.22
CA LEU A 46 4.87 -8.53 23.37
C LEU A 46 6.32 -8.22 22.97
N LEU A 47 7.24 -9.07 23.42
CA LEU A 47 8.63 -8.96 23.02
C LEU A 47 8.79 -9.17 21.53
N ALA A 48 8.09 -10.16 20.96
CA ALA A 48 8.06 -10.42 19.53
C ALA A 48 7.64 -9.16 18.73
N ILE A 49 6.55 -8.49 19.13
CA ILE A 49 6.10 -7.25 18.48
C ILE A 49 7.16 -6.14 18.61
N ARG A 50 7.69 -5.93 19.82
CA ARG A 50 8.63 -4.83 20.08
C ARG A 50 9.96 -4.96 19.33
N GLN A 51 10.38 -6.16 18.99
CA GLN A 51 11.61 -6.42 18.24
C GLN A 51 11.45 -6.15 16.74
N LEU A 52 10.20 -6.01 16.24
CA LEU A 52 9.97 -5.72 14.83
C LEU A 52 10.22 -4.24 14.52
N PRO A 53 10.75 -3.95 13.33
CA PRO A 53 10.85 -2.57 12.86
C PRO A 53 9.45 -1.99 12.65
N SER A 54 9.27 -0.72 12.95
CA SER A 54 8.09 0.04 12.55
C SER A 54 8.34 0.69 11.19
N LEU A 55 7.41 0.52 10.25
CA LEU A 55 7.52 1.15 8.94
C LEU A 55 7.48 2.68 9.07
N SER A 56 6.56 3.21 9.87
CA SER A 56 6.40 4.65 10.06
C SER A 56 7.59 5.31 10.76
N GLU A 57 8.26 4.62 11.73
CA GLU A 57 9.48 5.12 12.38
C GLU A 57 10.69 5.09 11.44
N VAL A 58 10.93 3.96 10.77
CA VAL A 58 12.05 3.80 9.84
C VAL A 58 11.95 4.84 8.72
N PHE A 59 10.73 5.04 8.20
CA PHE A 59 10.49 6.00 7.13
C PHE A 59 10.70 7.45 7.60
N ALA A 60 10.20 7.80 8.79
CA ALA A 60 10.42 9.12 9.39
C ALA A 60 11.92 9.40 9.62
N HIS A 61 12.66 8.41 10.13
CA HIS A 61 14.11 8.53 10.34
C HIS A 61 14.84 8.73 9.02
N MET A 62 14.54 7.90 8.03
CA MET A 62 15.11 8.01 6.67
C MET A 62 14.89 9.39 6.05
N LEU A 63 13.67 9.94 6.12
CA LEU A 63 13.36 11.26 5.58
C LEU A 63 14.10 12.40 6.32
N LYS A 64 14.28 12.28 7.63
CA LYS A 64 15.07 13.23 8.42
C LYS A 64 16.54 13.22 7.99
N GLU A 65 17.13 12.06 7.79
CA GLU A 65 18.50 11.93 7.28
C GLU A 65 18.61 12.44 5.84
N MET A 66 17.64 12.13 4.96
CA MET A 66 17.62 12.67 3.60
C MET A 66 17.58 14.21 3.59
N LYS A 67 16.77 14.79 4.46
CA LYS A 67 16.69 16.26 4.62
C LYS A 67 18.01 16.85 5.07
N LYS A 68 18.67 16.24 6.05
CA LYS A 68 19.96 16.67 6.60
C LYS A 68 21.07 16.61 5.53
N GLU A 69 21.09 15.54 4.73
CA GLU A 69 22.09 15.33 3.68
C GLU A 69 21.70 15.99 2.34
N ALA A 70 20.58 16.73 2.29
CA ALA A 70 20.00 17.29 1.07
C ALA A 70 19.88 16.27 -0.09
N SER A 71 19.52 15.02 0.24
CA SER A 71 19.42 13.93 -0.72
C SER A 71 18.16 14.07 -1.58
N SER A 72 18.32 14.39 -2.86
CA SER A 72 17.22 14.68 -3.78
C SER A 72 16.48 13.45 -4.30
N THR A 73 17.02 12.24 -4.10
CA THR A 73 16.50 11.02 -4.72
C THR A 73 16.14 9.95 -3.68
N LEU A 74 14.89 9.49 -3.71
CA LEU A 74 14.38 8.34 -2.95
C LEU A 74 14.03 7.21 -3.91
N ILE A 75 14.54 6.01 -3.63
CA ILE A 75 14.18 4.77 -4.33
C ILE A 75 13.47 3.85 -3.33
N ILE A 76 12.24 3.48 -3.63
CA ILE A 76 11.43 2.53 -2.86
C ILE A 76 11.36 1.23 -3.66
N ASP A 77 12.04 0.18 -3.19
CA ASP A 77 12.04 -1.13 -3.84
C ASP A 77 10.95 -2.01 -3.24
N LEU A 78 9.92 -2.28 -4.04
CA LEU A 78 8.77 -3.14 -3.71
C LEU A 78 8.79 -4.48 -4.47
N ARG A 79 9.91 -4.82 -5.11
CA ARG A 79 10.04 -6.12 -5.77
C ARG A 79 9.89 -7.25 -4.77
N ASN A 80 9.23 -8.32 -5.19
CA ASN A 80 8.94 -9.50 -4.37
C ASN A 80 8.04 -9.25 -3.15
N ASN A 81 7.44 -8.08 -3.03
CA ASN A 81 6.53 -7.75 -1.95
C ASN A 81 5.09 -8.16 -2.31
N SER A 82 4.60 -9.22 -1.72
CA SER A 82 3.24 -9.74 -1.97
C SER A 82 2.13 -9.00 -1.21
N GLY A 83 2.45 -7.90 -0.53
CA GLY A 83 1.48 -7.07 0.18
C GLY A 83 1.49 -7.24 1.69
N GLY A 84 0.32 -7.10 2.29
CA GLY A 84 0.09 -7.11 3.73
C GLY A 84 -1.07 -6.19 4.12
N TRP A 85 -0.82 -5.21 4.98
CA TRP A 85 -1.84 -4.26 5.47
C TRP A 85 -1.66 -2.87 4.89
N THR A 86 -2.47 -2.51 3.90
CA THR A 86 -2.44 -1.18 3.24
C THR A 86 -2.45 0.00 4.23
N PRO A 87 -3.24 0.02 5.32
CA PRO A 87 -3.28 1.17 6.22
C PRO A 87 -1.93 1.59 6.82
N ILE A 88 -0.93 0.69 6.92
CA ILE A 88 0.38 1.06 7.50
C ILE A 88 1.28 1.87 6.55
N VAL A 89 0.95 1.93 5.25
CA VAL A 89 1.71 2.78 4.30
C VAL A 89 1.19 4.23 4.27
N LEU A 90 -0.05 4.47 4.71
CA LEU A 90 -0.64 5.81 4.67
C LEU A 90 0.15 6.85 5.49
N PRO A 91 0.65 6.52 6.71
CA PRO A 91 1.52 7.44 7.44
C PRO A 91 2.79 7.84 6.67
N THR A 92 3.37 6.92 5.87
CA THR A 92 4.57 7.23 5.07
C THR A 92 4.27 8.21 3.94
N LEU A 93 3.07 8.10 3.33
CA LEU A 93 2.60 9.06 2.34
C LEU A 93 2.40 10.45 2.96
N TYR A 94 1.80 10.52 4.16
CA TYR A 94 1.66 11.77 4.88
C TYR A 94 3.02 12.37 5.28
N GLN A 95 3.99 11.55 5.67
CA GLN A 95 5.36 12.00 5.95
C GLN A 95 6.04 12.59 4.71
N LEU A 96 5.80 12.02 3.52
CA LEU A 96 6.35 12.49 2.24
C LEU A 96 5.67 13.76 1.72
N PHE A 97 4.34 13.86 1.85
CA PHE A 97 3.56 14.83 1.09
C PHE A 97 2.70 15.75 1.96
N GLY A 98 2.58 15.46 3.26
CA GLY A 98 1.73 16.25 4.17
C GLY A 98 0.27 16.29 3.73
N ASP A 99 -0.36 17.45 3.86
CA ASP A 99 -1.76 17.64 3.48
C ASP A 99 -2.03 17.45 1.98
N HIS A 100 -1.00 17.60 1.13
CA HIS A 100 -1.15 17.31 -0.30
C HIS A 100 -1.63 15.87 -0.54
N PHE A 101 -1.11 14.89 0.22
CA PHE A 101 -1.63 13.52 0.17
C PHE A 101 -3.11 13.46 0.56
N LEU A 102 -3.51 14.13 1.62
CA LEU A 102 -4.89 14.12 2.08
C LEU A 102 -5.87 14.82 1.12
N GLN A 103 -5.39 15.75 0.32
CA GLN A 103 -6.16 16.51 -0.68
C GLN A 103 -6.18 15.87 -2.06
N THR A 104 -5.32 14.87 -2.29
CA THR A 104 -5.26 14.17 -3.58
C THR A 104 -6.32 13.08 -3.63
N ASP A 105 -7.17 13.16 -4.65
CA ASP A 105 -8.12 12.11 -4.96
C ASP A 105 -7.41 10.91 -5.58
N MET A 106 -7.58 9.75 -4.97
CA MET A 106 -7.00 8.50 -5.48
C MET A 106 -7.87 7.87 -6.57
N ASP A 107 -9.11 8.35 -6.76
CA ASP A 107 -10.08 7.88 -7.76
C ASP A 107 -10.33 6.37 -7.69
N ILE A 108 -10.25 5.77 -6.49
CA ILE A 108 -10.47 4.35 -6.32
C ILE A 108 -11.90 4.09 -5.88
N GLU A 109 -12.60 3.26 -6.63
CA GLU A 109 -13.93 2.78 -6.29
C GLU A 109 -13.86 1.36 -5.75
N PHE A 110 -14.65 1.08 -4.71
CA PHE A 110 -14.80 -0.25 -4.12
C PHE A 110 -16.26 -0.67 -4.10
N TYR A 111 -16.51 -1.88 -4.60
CA TYR A 111 -17.83 -2.50 -4.59
C TYR A 111 -17.76 -3.82 -3.83
N ARG A 112 -18.73 -4.08 -2.93
CA ARG A 112 -18.86 -5.38 -2.25
C ARG A 112 -20.23 -5.96 -2.50
N ILE A 113 -20.27 -7.22 -2.91
CA ILE A 113 -21.54 -7.91 -3.10
C ILE A 113 -22.15 -8.29 -1.75
N ILE A 114 -23.41 -7.93 -1.57
CA ILE A 114 -24.25 -8.39 -0.46
C ILE A 114 -24.69 -9.82 -0.76
N SER A 115 -24.16 -10.79 -0.04
CA SER A 115 -24.46 -12.20 -0.25
C SER A 115 -24.56 -12.97 1.08
N PRO A 116 -25.24 -14.13 1.12
CA PRO A 116 -25.27 -14.98 2.31
C PRO A 116 -23.86 -15.34 2.80
N LEU A 117 -22.92 -15.59 1.88
CA LEU A 117 -21.55 -15.93 2.21
C LEU A 117 -20.80 -14.72 2.82
N TYR A 118 -21.09 -13.50 2.34
CA TYR A 118 -20.52 -12.29 2.94
C TYR A 118 -21.08 -12.04 4.34
N MET A 119 -22.38 -12.23 4.55
CA MET A 119 -23.00 -12.13 5.88
C MET A 119 -22.38 -13.16 6.85
N GLN A 120 -22.14 -14.39 6.39
CA GLN A 120 -21.46 -15.42 7.19
C GLN A 120 -20.02 -14.99 7.55
N LYS A 121 -19.27 -14.40 6.64
CA LYS A 121 -17.93 -13.86 6.90
C LYS A 121 -17.95 -12.79 8.00
N LEU A 122 -18.94 -11.92 7.97
CA LEU A 122 -19.13 -10.86 8.96
C LEU A 122 -19.75 -11.34 10.28
N GLN A 123 -20.17 -12.62 10.36
CA GLN A 123 -20.89 -13.20 11.49
C GLN A 123 -22.18 -12.44 11.85
N THR A 124 -22.93 -12.02 10.82
CA THR A 124 -24.18 -11.28 10.92
C THR A 124 -25.22 -11.84 9.95
N ASN A 125 -26.41 -11.27 9.94
CA ASN A 125 -27.43 -11.50 8.93
C ASN A 125 -27.79 -10.20 8.20
N LEU A 126 -28.55 -10.28 7.12
CA LEU A 126 -28.87 -9.13 6.27
C LEU A 126 -29.67 -8.05 7.02
N GLN A 127 -30.60 -8.46 7.90
CA GLN A 127 -31.43 -7.52 8.65
C GLN A 127 -30.57 -6.70 9.64
N ASP A 128 -29.73 -7.38 10.43
CA ASP A 128 -28.84 -6.72 11.40
C ASP A 128 -27.80 -5.85 10.68
N PHE A 129 -27.29 -6.29 9.53
CA PHE A 129 -26.40 -5.51 8.69
C PHE A 129 -27.07 -4.21 8.25
N ASN A 130 -28.27 -4.30 7.64
CA ASN A 130 -29.00 -3.12 7.19
C ASN A 130 -29.34 -2.17 8.34
N GLN A 131 -29.74 -2.70 9.50
CA GLN A 131 -29.99 -1.89 10.68
C GLN A 131 -28.73 -1.16 11.18
N ALA A 132 -27.59 -1.85 11.23
CA ALA A 132 -26.32 -1.28 11.72
C ALA A 132 -25.80 -0.17 10.81
N TYR A 133 -26.01 -0.27 9.50
CA TYR A 133 -25.52 0.70 8.51
C TYR A 133 -26.60 1.67 8.01
N GLY A 134 -27.85 1.55 8.47
CA GLY A 134 -28.96 2.39 8.03
C GLY A 134 -29.29 2.23 6.54
N THR A 135 -29.22 0.99 6.03
CA THR A 135 -29.40 0.64 4.63
C THR A 135 -30.59 -0.32 4.43
N ASP A 136 -30.98 -0.57 3.17
CA ASP A 136 -32.06 -1.47 2.76
C ASP A 136 -31.63 -2.47 1.68
N TYR A 137 -30.35 -2.86 1.67
CA TYR A 137 -29.81 -3.81 0.71
C TYR A 137 -30.56 -5.14 0.67
N ALA A 138 -30.66 -5.71 -0.52
CA ALA A 138 -31.07 -7.08 -0.78
C ALA A 138 -29.84 -7.96 -1.16
N TYR A 139 -30.01 -9.28 -1.11
CA TYR A 139 -28.98 -10.17 -1.65
C TYR A 139 -28.83 -9.97 -3.16
N GLY A 140 -27.60 -9.76 -3.61
CA GLY A 140 -27.24 -9.43 -4.98
C GLY A 140 -26.92 -7.96 -5.20
N ASP A 141 -27.25 -7.09 -4.26
CA ASP A 141 -26.87 -5.68 -4.31
C ASP A 141 -25.38 -5.50 -4.04
N TYR A 142 -24.89 -4.30 -4.33
CA TYR A 142 -23.49 -3.92 -4.08
C TYR A 142 -23.45 -2.69 -3.16
N THR A 143 -22.59 -2.74 -2.16
CA THR A 143 -22.15 -1.52 -1.48
C THR A 143 -21.23 -0.75 -2.40
N PHE A 144 -21.16 0.55 -2.22
CA PHE A 144 -20.23 1.42 -2.93
C PHE A 144 -19.45 2.29 -1.93
N SER A 145 -18.16 2.46 -2.14
CA SER A 145 -17.34 3.43 -1.43
C SER A 145 -16.23 3.92 -2.36
N THR A 146 -15.79 5.15 -2.14
CA THR A 146 -14.67 5.78 -2.87
C THR A 146 -13.63 6.29 -1.90
N ASP A 147 -12.42 6.50 -2.41
CA ASP A 147 -11.34 7.22 -1.73
C ASP A 147 -11.32 8.71 -2.11
N GLU A 148 -12.51 9.29 -2.34
CA GLU A 148 -12.62 10.71 -2.68
C GLU A 148 -12.04 11.62 -1.58
N ALA A 149 -11.29 12.62 -2.03
CA ALA A 149 -10.73 13.60 -1.16
C ALA A 149 -11.77 14.68 -0.79
N ASP A 150 -12.25 14.68 0.46
CA ASP A 150 -12.97 15.83 0.98
C ASP A 150 -11.97 16.95 1.28
N THR A 151 -11.95 17.97 0.44
CA THR A 151 -11.05 19.12 0.55
C THR A 151 -11.67 20.29 1.31
N THR A 152 -12.93 20.20 1.77
CA THR A 152 -13.68 21.31 2.37
C THR A 152 -13.13 21.72 3.74
N ASN A 153 -12.58 20.76 4.52
CA ASN A 153 -11.99 21.03 5.83
C ASN A 153 -10.72 20.21 6.06
N ILE A 154 -9.60 20.70 5.55
CA ILE A 154 -8.32 19.99 5.66
C ILE A 154 -7.83 19.81 7.11
N GLU A 155 -8.13 20.72 8.02
CA GLU A 155 -7.70 20.62 9.42
C GLU A 155 -8.45 19.48 10.12
N GLN A 156 -9.76 19.36 9.90
CA GLN A 156 -10.55 18.26 10.41
C GLN A 156 -10.08 16.92 9.80
N ARG A 157 -9.89 16.86 8.48
CA ARG A 157 -9.41 15.67 7.78
C ARG A 157 -8.04 15.23 8.30
N ARG A 158 -7.11 16.16 8.51
CA ARG A 158 -5.81 15.87 9.12
C ARG A 158 -5.95 15.30 10.51
N THR A 159 -6.81 15.90 11.33
CA THR A 159 -7.06 15.44 12.70
C THR A 159 -7.62 14.02 12.71
N ASP A 160 -8.59 13.73 11.86
CA ASP A 160 -9.22 12.42 11.74
C ASP A 160 -8.24 11.39 11.15
N PHE A 161 -7.44 11.77 10.15
CA PHE A 161 -6.40 10.92 9.60
C PHE A 161 -5.40 10.51 10.69
N ILE A 162 -4.82 11.45 11.44
CA ILE A 162 -3.82 11.16 12.46
C ILE A 162 -4.41 10.35 13.61
N LYS A 163 -5.67 10.59 13.97
CA LYS A 163 -6.38 9.82 15.01
C LYS A 163 -6.59 8.36 14.61
N ASN A 164 -6.87 8.11 13.34
CA ASN A 164 -7.28 6.79 12.84
C ASN A 164 -6.16 6.03 12.10
N CYS A 165 -5.05 6.69 11.75
CA CYS A 165 -3.95 6.04 11.06
C CYS A 165 -3.24 5.01 11.95
N ILE A 166 -2.73 3.96 11.30
CA ILE A 166 -1.95 2.92 11.96
C ILE A 166 -0.47 3.31 11.89
N SER A 167 0.04 3.87 12.97
CA SER A 167 1.41 4.39 13.05
C SER A 167 1.97 4.25 14.46
N SER A 168 3.24 3.91 14.55
CA SER A 168 4.00 3.94 15.82
C SER A 168 4.49 5.35 16.21
N VAL A 169 4.32 6.34 15.31
CA VAL A 169 4.79 7.74 15.52
C VAL A 169 3.68 8.80 15.38
N PRO A 170 2.48 8.63 15.97
CA PRO A 170 1.38 9.55 15.77
C PRO A 170 1.69 10.98 16.25
N GLU A 171 2.52 11.14 17.28
CA GLU A 171 2.93 12.46 17.76
C GLU A 171 3.85 13.19 16.78
N GLU A 172 4.68 12.47 16.04
CA GLU A 172 5.49 13.07 14.98
C GLU A 172 4.62 13.55 13.82
N LEU A 173 3.60 12.75 13.45
CA LEU A 173 2.63 13.17 12.43
C LEU A 173 1.86 14.43 12.83
N ARG A 174 1.45 14.56 14.10
CA ARG A 174 0.80 15.79 14.62
C ARG A 174 1.71 17.01 14.52
N LYS A 175 2.99 16.86 14.86
CA LYS A 175 3.97 17.94 14.80
C LYS A 175 4.23 18.45 13.39
N GLN A 176 3.91 17.67 12.35
CA GLN A 176 4.06 18.10 10.95
C GLN A 176 3.10 19.24 10.58
N GLN A 177 1.93 19.34 11.24
CA GLN A 177 0.92 20.37 10.99
C GLN A 177 0.58 20.56 9.50
N GLY A 178 0.41 19.43 8.79
CA GLY A 178 0.11 19.42 7.37
C GLY A 178 1.32 19.50 6.43
N LYS A 179 2.51 19.76 6.95
CA LYS A 179 3.73 19.84 6.14
C LYS A 179 4.36 18.46 5.98
N ALA A 180 4.98 18.20 4.84
CA ALA A 180 5.84 17.04 4.67
C ALA A 180 7.05 17.10 5.63
N LEU A 181 7.52 15.95 6.11
CA LEU A 181 8.82 15.87 6.79
C LEU A 181 9.94 16.24 5.82
N TYR A 182 9.91 15.61 4.67
CA TYR A 182 10.77 15.89 3.53
C TYR A 182 10.19 15.26 2.27
N THR A 183 10.12 16.03 1.18
CA THR A 183 9.74 15.53 -0.14
C THR A 183 10.96 15.58 -1.04
N PRO A 184 11.56 14.40 -1.39
CA PRO A 184 12.64 14.34 -2.35
C PRO A 184 12.18 14.86 -3.72
N GLU A 185 13.10 15.45 -4.48
CA GLU A 185 12.83 15.92 -5.85
C GLU A 185 12.43 14.77 -6.79
N HIS A 186 13.05 13.60 -6.58
CA HIS A 186 12.80 12.40 -7.38
C HIS A 186 12.44 11.23 -6.48
N ILE A 187 11.27 10.66 -6.72
CA ILE A 187 10.82 9.43 -6.04
C ILE A 187 10.64 8.36 -7.11
N TYR A 188 11.37 7.26 -6.96
CA TYR A 188 11.28 6.08 -7.82
C TYR A 188 10.71 4.91 -7.05
N VAL A 189 9.80 4.17 -7.68
CA VAL A 189 9.24 2.93 -7.10
C VAL A 189 9.57 1.77 -8.03
N ILE A 190 10.30 0.79 -7.51
CA ILE A 190 10.68 -0.39 -8.30
C ILE A 190 9.70 -1.52 -8.02
N THR A 191 9.14 -2.08 -9.10
CA THR A 191 8.15 -3.18 -9.04
C THR A 191 8.58 -4.38 -9.86
N ASN A 192 8.00 -5.54 -9.54
CA ASN A 192 8.05 -6.73 -10.37
C ASN A 192 6.72 -7.51 -10.30
N GLU A 193 6.63 -8.66 -10.98
CA GLU A 193 5.44 -9.52 -11.05
C GLU A 193 4.95 -10.02 -9.68
N ARG A 194 5.79 -9.94 -8.63
CA ARG A 194 5.41 -10.31 -7.26
C ARG A 194 4.97 -9.14 -6.41
N THR A 195 5.06 -7.91 -6.92
CA THR A 195 4.46 -6.73 -6.26
C THR A 195 2.94 -6.86 -6.32
N PHE A 196 2.29 -7.07 -5.17
CA PHE A 196 0.88 -7.46 -5.12
C PHE A 196 0.15 -6.88 -3.90
N SER A 197 -1.20 -6.78 -3.96
CA SER A 197 -2.07 -6.39 -2.84
C SER A 197 -1.65 -5.05 -2.22
N ALA A 198 -1.39 -4.97 -0.94
CA ALA A 198 -1.00 -3.72 -0.26
C ALA A 198 0.27 -3.09 -0.86
N ALA A 199 1.21 -3.88 -1.43
CA ALA A 199 2.37 -3.33 -2.14
C ALA A 199 1.96 -2.69 -3.47
N PHE A 200 0.97 -3.26 -4.20
CA PHE A 200 0.37 -2.60 -5.35
C PHE A 200 -0.32 -1.30 -4.96
N HIS A 201 -1.11 -1.29 -3.88
CA HIS A 201 -1.77 -0.05 -3.41
C HIS A 201 -0.74 1.04 -3.09
N TYR A 202 0.36 0.67 -2.41
CA TYR A 202 1.43 1.63 -2.11
C TYR A 202 2.10 2.15 -3.37
N THR A 203 2.37 1.27 -4.36
CA THR A 203 2.86 1.66 -5.69
C THR A 203 1.90 2.64 -6.35
N PHE A 204 0.60 2.33 -6.36
CA PHE A 204 -0.43 3.15 -6.98
C PHE A 204 -0.55 4.53 -6.32
N TYR A 205 -0.57 4.59 -5.00
CA TYR A 205 -0.61 5.86 -4.26
C TYR A 205 0.62 6.74 -4.55
N LEU A 206 1.82 6.15 -4.51
CA LEU A 206 3.05 6.87 -4.84
C LEU A 206 3.04 7.37 -6.28
N TRP A 207 2.57 6.56 -7.23
CA TRP A 207 2.42 6.94 -8.63
C TRP A 207 1.42 8.11 -8.80
N LYS A 208 0.27 8.06 -8.15
CA LYS A 208 -0.72 9.17 -8.13
C LYS A 208 -0.11 10.44 -7.53
N MET A 209 0.82 10.32 -6.58
CA MET A 209 1.57 11.42 -5.98
C MET A 209 2.78 11.87 -6.83
N GLY A 210 2.96 11.34 -8.05
CA GLY A 210 3.99 11.77 -9.00
C GLY A 210 5.29 10.97 -8.98
N ALA A 211 5.36 9.85 -8.25
CA ALA A 211 6.54 8.97 -8.31
C ALA A 211 6.68 8.32 -9.70
N THR A 212 7.92 8.08 -10.11
CA THR A 212 8.26 7.38 -11.36
C THR A 212 8.34 5.87 -11.08
N LEU A 213 7.55 5.08 -11.80
CA LEU A 213 7.59 3.62 -11.70
C LEU A 213 8.71 3.03 -12.55
N VAL A 214 9.41 2.04 -12.01
CA VAL A 214 10.56 1.39 -12.64
C VAL A 214 10.44 -0.12 -12.54
N GLY A 215 10.94 -0.85 -13.53
CA GLY A 215 10.98 -2.31 -13.52
C GLY A 215 9.97 -2.92 -14.46
N ILE A 216 9.29 -3.97 -14.01
CA ILE A 216 8.24 -4.64 -14.77
C ILE A 216 6.88 -4.46 -14.07
N PRO A 217 5.77 -4.59 -14.80
CA PRO A 217 4.45 -4.43 -14.20
C PRO A 217 4.23 -5.32 -12.99
N SER A 218 3.49 -4.81 -12.02
CA SER A 218 3.05 -5.59 -10.86
C SER A 218 2.15 -6.76 -11.28
N GLY A 219 2.11 -7.82 -10.48
CA GLY A 219 1.26 -8.98 -10.73
C GLY A 219 -0.23 -8.73 -10.47
N GLN A 220 -0.59 -7.57 -9.94
CA GLN A 220 -1.98 -7.19 -9.69
C GLN A 220 -2.46 -6.20 -10.76
N ALA A 221 -3.61 -6.50 -11.35
CA ALA A 221 -4.32 -5.53 -12.17
C ALA A 221 -4.88 -4.39 -11.29
N PRO A 222 -4.85 -3.13 -11.75
CA PRO A 222 -5.49 -2.01 -11.05
C PRO A 222 -6.99 -2.22 -10.81
N ASN A 223 -7.72 -2.70 -11.82
CA ASN A 223 -9.11 -3.13 -11.67
C ASN A 223 -9.11 -4.64 -11.39
N THR A 224 -9.45 -5.03 -10.17
CA THR A 224 -9.32 -6.42 -9.76
C THR A 224 -10.32 -6.81 -8.68
N TYR A 225 -10.55 -8.11 -8.59
CA TYR A 225 -11.31 -8.69 -7.49
C TYR A 225 -10.47 -8.75 -6.21
N MET A 226 -11.11 -8.46 -5.08
CA MET A 226 -10.46 -8.37 -3.78
C MET A 226 -11.26 -9.08 -2.68
N GLU A 227 -10.69 -9.13 -1.49
CA GLU A 227 -11.34 -9.62 -0.27
C GLU A 227 -11.93 -11.02 -0.42
N GLN A 228 -11.11 -12.02 -0.25
CA GLN A 228 -11.54 -13.41 -0.34
C GLN A 228 -12.43 -13.82 0.84
N THR A 229 -13.45 -14.60 0.52
CA THR A 229 -14.27 -15.31 1.48
C THR A 229 -14.10 -16.80 1.27
N LEU A 230 -13.73 -17.52 2.33
CA LEU A 230 -13.55 -18.96 2.29
C LEU A 230 -14.93 -19.65 2.33
N PHE A 231 -15.06 -20.72 1.56
CA PHE A 231 -16.22 -21.61 1.60
C PHE A 231 -15.77 -23.08 1.59
N ARG A 232 -16.67 -23.95 2.00
CA ARG A 232 -16.47 -25.40 1.96
C ARG A 232 -17.66 -26.06 1.30
N LEU A 233 -17.39 -26.92 0.30
CA LEU A 233 -18.44 -27.68 -0.35
C LEU A 233 -19.00 -28.75 0.59
N PRO A 234 -20.35 -28.83 0.77
CA PRO A 234 -20.95 -29.65 1.81
C PRO A 234 -20.74 -31.15 1.61
N TYR A 235 -20.68 -31.63 0.36
CA TYR A 235 -20.58 -33.08 0.04
C TYR A 235 -19.14 -33.55 -0.03
N THR A 236 -18.26 -32.82 -0.67
CA THR A 236 -16.86 -33.22 -0.89
C THR A 236 -15.91 -32.75 0.20
N GLY A 237 -16.34 -31.76 0.99
CA GLY A 237 -15.49 -31.11 1.97
C GLY A 237 -14.37 -30.24 1.36
N MET A 238 -14.32 -30.12 0.04
CA MET A 238 -13.34 -29.26 -0.65
C MET A 238 -13.49 -27.82 -0.20
N GLN A 239 -12.36 -27.18 0.07
CA GLN A 239 -12.30 -25.77 0.42
C GLN A 239 -11.97 -24.94 -0.83
N GLY A 240 -12.54 -23.76 -0.91
CA GLY A 240 -12.27 -22.77 -1.94
C GLY A 240 -12.39 -21.37 -1.39
N SER A 241 -12.02 -20.40 -2.21
CA SER A 241 -12.22 -18.99 -1.91
C SER A 241 -12.83 -18.27 -3.10
N ILE A 242 -13.64 -17.27 -2.81
CA ILE A 242 -14.22 -16.38 -3.81
C ILE A 242 -14.11 -14.95 -3.34
N SER A 243 -13.80 -14.03 -4.26
CA SER A 243 -13.83 -12.60 -3.96
C SER A 243 -15.25 -12.15 -3.69
N ASN A 244 -15.40 -11.29 -2.69
CA ASN A 244 -16.66 -10.61 -2.39
C ASN A 244 -16.63 -9.10 -2.69
N SER A 245 -15.52 -8.60 -3.20
CA SER A 245 -15.38 -7.20 -3.62
C SER A 245 -14.60 -7.04 -4.91
N ILE A 246 -14.76 -5.88 -5.53
CA ILE A 246 -13.98 -5.42 -6.67
C ILE A 246 -13.45 -4.02 -6.36
N GLN A 247 -12.20 -3.77 -6.76
CA GLN A 247 -11.56 -2.47 -6.79
C GLN A 247 -11.48 -1.99 -8.22
N ILE A 248 -11.79 -0.72 -8.46
CA ILE A 248 -11.69 -0.04 -9.74
C ILE A 248 -10.80 1.19 -9.55
N CYS A 249 -9.56 1.14 -10.05
CA CYS A 249 -8.63 2.27 -10.04
C CYS A 249 -8.73 3.10 -11.34
N PHE A 250 -9.18 2.46 -12.43
CA PHE A 250 -9.37 3.09 -13.72
C PHE A 250 -10.75 2.71 -14.25
N PRO A 251 -11.74 3.62 -14.22
CA PRO A 251 -13.07 3.36 -14.74
C PRO A 251 -13.07 3.23 -16.27
N GLY A 252 -14.10 2.56 -16.79
CA GLY A 252 -14.31 2.43 -18.23
C GLY A 252 -13.38 1.43 -18.92
N LYS A 253 -12.96 1.77 -20.15
CA LYS A 253 -12.14 0.90 -21.03
C LYS A 253 -10.66 1.31 -21.04
N ASP A 254 -10.17 1.94 -20.01
CA ASP A 254 -8.77 2.32 -19.93
C ASP A 254 -7.89 1.07 -19.97
N ARG A 255 -6.85 1.08 -20.81
CA ARG A 255 -5.85 0.01 -20.88
C ARG A 255 -5.14 -0.19 -19.53
N CYS A 256 -5.01 0.89 -18.74
CA CYS A 256 -4.42 0.84 -17.41
C CYS A 256 -5.29 0.07 -16.42
N ALA A 257 -6.56 -0.20 -16.70
CA ALA A 257 -7.42 -1.06 -15.91
C ALA A 257 -6.86 -2.48 -15.72
N HIS A 258 -6.13 -2.98 -16.72
CA HIS A 258 -5.55 -4.33 -16.74
C HIS A 258 -4.10 -4.35 -16.28
N THR A 259 -3.32 -3.32 -16.60
CA THR A 259 -1.89 -3.30 -16.27
C THR A 259 -1.41 -1.87 -16.08
N LEU A 260 -0.87 -1.59 -14.90
CA LEU A 260 -0.14 -0.35 -14.64
C LEU A 260 1.30 -0.55 -15.11
N TYR A 261 1.62 0.05 -16.26
CA TYR A 261 2.96 -0.06 -16.85
C TYR A 261 3.92 0.90 -16.15
N PRO A 262 5.13 0.44 -15.76
CA PRO A 262 6.18 1.32 -15.30
C PRO A 262 6.61 2.33 -16.39
N ASP A 263 7.00 3.54 -15.95
CA ASP A 263 7.52 4.60 -16.82
C ASP A 263 8.89 4.21 -17.43
N LEU A 264 9.69 3.49 -16.64
CA LEU A 264 11.03 3.02 -17.01
C LEU A 264 11.08 1.49 -16.94
N MET A 265 10.96 0.84 -18.09
CA MET A 265 10.99 -0.62 -18.22
C MET A 265 12.32 -1.08 -18.81
N PRO A 266 13.14 -1.86 -18.08
CA PRO A 266 14.31 -2.50 -18.68
C PRO A 266 13.92 -3.45 -19.81
N THR A 267 14.67 -3.41 -20.89
CA THR A 267 14.52 -4.34 -22.03
C THR A 267 15.29 -5.63 -21.76
N TYR A 268 15.07 -6.63 -22.63
CA TYR A 268 15.90 -7.85 -22.60
C TYR A 268 17.39 -7.54 -22.73
N GLN A 269 17.76 -6.58 -23.59
CA GLN A 269 19.15 -6.14 -23.78
C GLN A 269 19.71 -5.47 -22.51
N ASP A 270 18.88 -4.74 -21.75
CA ASP A 270 19.29 -4.18 -20.47
C ASP A 270 19.60 -5.31 -19.47
N TYR A 271 18.74 -6.34 -19.40
CA TYR A 271 19.02 -7.53 -18.54
C TYR A 271 20.30 -8.25 -18.98
N GLN A 272 20.55 -8.44 -20.28
CA GLN A 272 21.79 -9.01 -20.78
C GLN A 272 23.02 -8.17 -20.38
N ARG A 273 22.92 -6.84 -20.49
CA ARG A 273 23.99 -5.90 -20.14
C ARG A 273 24.43 -6.05 -18.68
N TYR A 274 23.51 -6.36 -17.78
CA TYR A 274 23.77 -6.58 -16.37
C TYR A 274 23.89 -8.07 -16.01
N ASN A 275 24.10 -8.95 -16.98
CA ASN A 275 24.24 -10.41 -16.79
C ASN A 275 23.07 -11.04 -16.03
N PHE A 276 21.84 -10.54 -16.20
CA PHE A 276 20.63 -10.98 -15.48
C PHE A 276 20.83 -10.95 -13.96
N ASP A 277 21.60 -9.99 -13.45
CA ASP A 277 21.75 -9.77 -12.01
C ASP A 277 20.41 -9.50 -11.35
N VAL A 278 20.23 -9.98 -10.12
CA VAL A 278 19.00 -9.76 -9.33
C VAL A 278 18.75 -8.30 -9.00
N GLN A 279 19.76 -7.43 -9.17
CA GLN A 279 19.66 -5.99 -8.99
C GLN A 279 19.54 -5.22 -10.32
N THR A 280 19.24 -5.90 -11.42
CA THR A 280 19.22 -5.29 -12.76
C THR A 280 18.39 -4.01 -12.81
N GLU A 281 17.19 -3.98 -12.21
CA GLU A 281 16.31 -2.80 -12.24
C GLU A 281 16.94 -1.62 -11.47
N ILE A 282 17.63 -1.89 -10.37
CA ILE A 282 18.34 -0.86 -9.60
C ILE A 282 19.54 -0.34 -10.42
N LEU A 283 20.35 -1.22 -11.00
CA LEU A 283 21.49 -0.84 -11.83
C LEU A 283 21.06 -0.03 -13.04
N TYR A 284 20.01 -0.48 -13.72
CA TYR A 284 19.37 0.24 -14.82
C TYR A 284 18.93 1.65 -14.41
N LEU A 285 18.21 1.77 -13.28
CA LEU A 285 17.76 3.06 -12.77
C LEU A 285 18.94 3.99 -12.46
N LEU A 286 19.97 3.47 -11.77
CA LEU A 286 21.15 4.27 -11.43
C LEU A 286 21.89 4.78 -12.65
N ASP A 287 21.98 3.98 -13.73
CA ASP A 287 22.56 4.42 -14.98
C ASP A 287 21.69 5.49 -15.69
N LYS A 288 20.36 5.36 -15.62
CA LYS A 288 19.43 6.39 -16.13
C LYS A 288 19.59 7.71 -15.36
N ILE A 289 19.65 7.67 -14.04
CA ILE A 289 19.85 8.86 -13.19
C ILE A 289 21.19 9.54 -13.53
N LYS A 290 22.28 8.77 -13.67
CA LYS A 290 23.60 9.32 -14.04
C LYS A 290 23.63 9.93 -15.44
N SER A 291 22.84 9.38 -16.36
CA SER A 291 22.81 9.81 -17.78
C SER A 291 21.84 10.96 -18.03
N ALA A 292 20.94 11.25 -17.08
CA ALA A 292 19.99 12.34 -17.21
C ALA A 292 20.75 13.69 -17.16
N PRO A 293 20.59 14.58 -18.15
CA PRO A 293 21.11 15.93 -18.01
C PRO A 293 20.45 16.58 -16.79
N HIS A 294 21.23 17.32 -16.00
CA HIS A 294 20.72 18.09 -14.87
C HIS A 294 19.76 19.19 -15.37
N SER A 295 18.54 18.81 -15.72
CA SER A 295 17.48 19.73 -16.12
C SER A 295 16.51 19.92 -14.95
N HIS A 296 16.46 21.11 -14.41
CA HIS A 296 15.38 21.57 -13.54
C HIS A 296 14.07 21.57 -14.35
N THR A 297 13.32 20.49 -14.37
CA THR A 297 11.96 20.44 -14.95
C THR A 297 10.94 20.36 -13.83
N ASN A 298 10.04 21.34 -13.85
CA ASN A 298 8.94 21.53 -12.90
C ASN A 298 7.94 20.35 -12.96
N PRO A 299 7.54 19.74 -11.81
CA PRO A 299 6.66 18.54 -11.78
C PRO A 299 5.21 18.76 -12.25
N ALA A 300 4.82 20.00 -12.54
CA ALA A 300 3.41 20.37 -12.75
C ALA A 300 2.77 19.95 -14.09
N GLU A 301 3.51 19.35 -15.03
CA GLU A 301 3.00 19.08 -16.40
C GLU A 301 2.69 17.60 -16.72
N LYS A 302 2.83 16.66 -15.78
CA LYS A 302 2.65 15.23 -16.07
C LYS A 302 1.22 14.69 -16.03
N ASN A 303 0.24 15.47 -15.56
CA ASN A 303 -1.13 14.97 -15.36
C ASN A 303 -2.12 15.27 -16.50
N GLN A 304 -1.64 15.56 -17.74
CA GLN A 304 -2.51 15.82 -18.90
C GLN A 304 -2.15 14.97 -20.13
N LYS A 305 -1.89 13.69 -19.95
CA LYS A 305 -1.85 12.78 -21.13
C LYS A 305 -2.55 11.48 -20.85
#